data_bf9e87f3f4785bc5c859767b2a6a5c42
#
_entry.id   bf9e87f3f4785bc5c859767b2a6a5c42
#
_cell.length_a   1.000
_cell.length_b   1.000
_cell.length_c   1.000
_cell.angle_alpha   90.00
_cell.angle_beta   90.00
_cell.angle_gamma   90.00
#
_symmetry.space_group_name_H-M   'P 1'
#
loop_
_entity.id
_entity.type
_entity.pdbx_description
1 polymer ?
#
loop_
_entity_poly.entity_id
_entity_poly.type
_entity_poly.pdbx_seq_one_letter_code
_entity_poly.pdbx_strand_id
1 'polypeptide(L)'
;READGLAKSSRNTYLSAEERKAALVLSRAVKLGRELVQNGEKNADKVVDAMRALIEQEPLARIDYVSAVDGLTMLPVHEINGGELVAMAVYIGKTRLIDNFSVEG
;
A
#
# COMPACT_ATOMS: atom_id res chain seq x y z
N ARG A 1 -7.44 -11.02 4.48
CA ARG A 1 -7.70 -9.73 5.18
C ARG A 1 -8.65 -9.95 6.34
N GLU A 2 -8.53 -9.13 7.34
CA GLU A 2 -9.47 -9.12 8.45
C GLU A 2 -10.77 -8.42 8.02
N ALA A 3 -11.82 -8.53 8.85
CA ALA A 3 -13.15 -8.04 8.51
C ALA A 3 -13.19 -6.55 8.18
N ASP A 4 -12.30 -5.75 8.76
CA ASP A 4 -12.20 -4.30 8.52
C ASP A 4 -11.31 -3.92 7.33
N GLY A 5 -10.81 -4.91 6.58
CA GLY A 5 -9.96 -4.71 5.42
C GLY A 5 -8.47 -4.71 5.70
N LEU A 6 -8.05 -4.70 6.95
CA LEU A 6 -6.64 -4.74 7.31
C LEU A 6 -6.02 -6.09 6.91
N ALA A 7 -4.84 -6.06 6.30
CA ALA A 7 -4.13 -7.27 5.94
C ALA A 7 -3.83 -8.10 7.20
N LYS A 8 -4.10 -9.40 7.14
CA LYS A 8 -3.86 -10.27 8.30
C LYS A 8 -2.38 -10.35 8.61
N SER A 9 -2.05 -10.11 9.88
CA SER A 9 -0.68 -10.19 10.38
C SER A 9 -0.71 -10.41 11.88
N SER A 10 0.24 -11.19 12.38
CA SER A 10 0.40 -11.34 13.83
C SER A 10 0.73 -10.00 14.51
N ARG A 11 1.32 -9.07 13.77
CA ARG A 11 1.66 -7.74 14.28
C ARG A 11 0.44 -6.88 14.58
N ASN A 12 -0.72 -7.20 14.01
CA ASN A 12 -1.95 -6.47 14.28
C ASN A 12 -2.37 -6.54 15.74
N THR A 13 -1.94 -7.56 16.47
CA THR A 13 -2.23 -7.70 17.91
C THR A 13 -1.49 -6.67 18.77
N TYR A 14 -0.45 -6.05 18.23
CA TYR A 14 0.31 -5.01 18.95
C TYR A 14 -0.27 -3.61 18.78
N LEU A 15 -1.29 -3.46 17.92
CA LEU A 15 -1.90 -2.18 17.65
C LEU A 15 -2.92 -1.83 18.73
N SER A 16 -2.87 -0.59 19.23
CA SER A 16 -3.95 -0.03 20.04
C SER A 16 -5.19 0.17 19.18
N ALA A 17 -6.33 0.48 19.80
CA ALA A 17 -7.57 0.75 19.06
C ALA A 17 -7.40 1.91 18.07
N GLU A 18 -6.70 2.97 18.48
CA GLU A 18 -6.42 4.13 17.60
C GLU A 18 -5.46 3.75 16.49
N GLU A 19 -4.41 2.99 16.81
CA GLU A 19 -3.44 2.53 15.82
C GLU A 19 -4.07 1.59 14.81
N ARG A 20 -4.95 0.69 15.26
CA ARG A 20 -5.66 -0.20 14.34
C ARG A 20 -6.55 0.59 13.38
N LYS A 21 -7.23 1.61 13.88
CA LYS A 21 -8.05 2.50 13.05
C LYS A 21 -7.18 3.24 12.04
N ALA A 22 -6.03 3.77 12.48
CA ALA A 22 -5.06 4.44 11.60
C ALA A 22 -4.50 3.48 10.55
N ALA A 23 -4.23 2.23 10.93
CA ALA A 23 -3.69 1.20 10.04
C ALA A 23 -4.59 0.89 8.84
N LEU A 24 -5.88 1.18 8.93
CA LEU A 24 -6.81 0.99 7.79
C LEU A 24 -6.45 1.87 6.60
N VAL A 25 -5.62 2.90 6.79
CA VAL A 25 -5.14 3.73 5.67
C VAL A 25 -4.36 2.90 4.65
N LEU A 26 -3.69 1.82 5.08
CA LEU A 26 -3.00 0.93 4.15
C LEU A 26 -3.99 0.26 3.19
N SER A 27 -5.10 -0.24 3.72
CA SER A 27 -6.16 -0.84 2.90
C SER A 27 -6.74 0.17 1.92
N ARG A 28 -6.96 1.41 2.37
CA ARG A 28 -7.46 2.49 1.49
C ARG A 28 -6.46 2.83 0.40
N ALA A 29 -5.17 2.86 0.73
CA ALA A 29 -4.13 3.15 -0.26
C ALA A 29 -4.03 2.04 -1.31
N VAL A 30 -4.11 0.78 -0.90
CA VAL A 30 -4.15 -0.36 -1.82
C VAL A 30 -5.35 -0.26 -2.76
N LYS A 31 -6.52 0.04 -2.20
CA LYS A 31 -7.75 0.21 -3.00
C LYS A 31 -7.61 1.35 -3.99
N LEU A 32 -7.08 2.49 -3.56
CA LEU A 32 -6.86 3.64 -4.44
C LEU A 32 -5.91 3.30 -5.59
N GLY A 33 -4.76 2.69 -5.28
CA GLY A 33 -3.79 2.30 -6.29
C GLY A 33 -4.36 1.31 -7.30
N ARG A 34 -5.10 0.32 -6.80
CA ARG A 34 -5.75 -0.67 -7.67
C ARG A 34 -6.79 -0.02 -8.58
N GLU A 35 -7.59 0.91 -8.06
CA GLU A 35 -8.59 1.63 -8.85
C GLU A 35 -7.93 2.46 -9.96
N LEU A 36 -6.84 3.15 -9.66
CA LEU A 36 -6.11 3.95 -10.65
C LEU A 36 -5.62 3.07 -11.80
N VAL A 37 -5.04 1.91 -11.47
CA VAL A 37 -4.57 0.96 -12.50
C VAL A 37 -5.74 0.43 -13.32
N GLN A 38 -6.84 0.07 -12.68
CA GLN A 38 -8.04 -0.44 -13.37
C GLN A 38 -8.67 0.60 -14.29
N ASN A 39 -8.54 1.89 -13.95
CA ASN A 39 -9.05 2.99 -14.76
C ASN A 39 -8.10 3.40 -15.88
N GLY A 40 -7.01 2.67 -16.07
CA GLY A 40 -6.08 2.88 -17.16
C GLY A 40 -4.88 3.74 -16.86
N GLU A 41 -4.61 4.07 -15.59
CA GLU A 41 -3.40 4.80 -15.23
C GLU A 41 -2.19 3.88 -15.42
N LYS A 42 -1.30 4.27 -16.31
CA LYS A 42 -0.09 3.49 -16.63
C LYS A 42 1.18 4.09 -16.07
N ASN A 43 1.12 5.30 -15.53
CA ASN A 43 2.26 5.92 -14.90
C ASN A 43 2.38 5.41 -13.46
N ALA A 44 3.36 4.53 -13.21
CA ALA A 44 3.56 3.94 -11.90
C ALA A 44 3.88 5.01 -10.84
N ASP A 45 4.61 6.05 -11.21
CA ASP A 45 4.96 7.12 -10.28
C ASP A 45 3.70 7.86 -9.79
N LYS A 46 2.72 8.07 -10.67
CA LYS A 46 1.44 8.68 -10.28
C LYS A 46 0.65 7.81 -9.32
N VAL A 47 0.64 6.49 -9.55
CA VAL A 47 -0.02 5.54 -8.66
C VAL A 47 0.64 5.58 -7.28
N VAL A 48 1.95 5.49 -7.24
CA VAL A 48 2.72 5.53 -5.98
C VAL A 48 2.51 6.85 -5.25
N ASP A 49 2.60 7.98 -5.96
CA ASP A 49 2.44 9.30 -5.36
C ASP A 49 1.03 9.49 -4.77
N ALA A 50 0.00 9.01 -5.45
CA ALA A 50 -1.37 9.08 -4.94
C ALA A 50 -1.55 8.25 -3.67
N MET A 51 -0.96 7.06 -3.64
CA MET A 51 -0.99 6.20 -2.45
C MET A 51 -0.25 6.84 -1.28
N ARG A 52 0.93 7.40 -1.54
CA ARG A 52 1.71 8.11 -0.51
C ARG A 52 0.93 9.31 0.05
N ALA A 53 0.32 10.10 -0.80
CA ALA A 53 -0.46 11.26 -0.39
C ALA A 53 -1.61 10.87 0.54
N LEU A 54 -2.29 9.78 0.22
CA LEU A 54 -3.38 9.26 1.07
C LEU A 54 -2.86 8.82 2.44
N ILE A 55 -1.75 8.08 2.47
CA ILE A 55 -1.16 7.58 3.71
C ILE A 55 -0.67 8.75 4.58
N GLU A 56 -0.07 9.76 3.95
CA GLU A 56 0.46 10.94 4.66
C GLU A 56 -0.63 11.78 5.35
N GLN A 57 -1.90 11.60 4.98
CA GLN A 57 -3.01 12.25 5.68
C GLN A 57 -3.25 11.67 7.07
N GLU A 58 -2.74 10.46 7.34
CA GLU A 58 -2.89 9.83 8.65
C GLU A 58 -1.73 10.22 9.57
N PRO A 59 -1.99 10.98 10.66
CA PRO A 59 -0.91 11.45 11.53
C PRO A 59 -0.10 10.37 12.20
N LEU A 60 -0.68 9.18 12.43
CA LEU A 60 0.00 8.07 13.08
C LEU A 60 0.84 7.25 12.10
N ALA A 61 0.70 7.48 10.80
CA ALA A 61 1.39 6.71 9.78
C ALA A 61 2.71 7.38 9.40
N ARG A 62 3.77 6.56 9.31
CA ARG A 62 5.06 6.99 8.79
C ARG A 62 5.48 6.01 7.70
N ILE A 63 5.59 6.49 6.48
CA ILE A 63 5.93 5.65 5.34
C ILE A 63 7.39 5.23 5.42
N ASP A 64 7.65 3.93 5.32
CA ASP A 64 8.97 3.38 5.08
C ASP A 64 9.23 3.38 3.56
N TYR A 65 8.36 2.71 2.80
CA TYR A 65 8.39 2.81 1.35
C TYR A 65 6.99 2.56 0.76
N VAL A 66 6.78 3.11 -0.44
CA VAL A 66 5.71 2.72 -1.37
C VAL A 66 6.38 2.64 -2.73
N SER A 67 6.33 1.48 -3.39
CA SER A 67 7.00 1.31 -4.67
C SER A 67 6.26 0.36 -5.59
N ALA A 68 6.44 0.58 -6.90
CA ALA A 68 5.99 -0.33 -7.94
C ALA A 68 7.21 -1.02 -8.53
N VAL A 69 7.17 -2.34 -8.61
CA VAL A 69 8.29 -3.15 -9.10
C VAL A 69 7.79 -4.18 -10.09
N ASP A 70 8.69 -4.66 -10.94
CA ASP A 70 8.40 -5.80 -11.80
C ASP A 70 8.19 -7.04 -10.93
N GLY A 71 7.10 -7.78 -11.17
CA GLY A 71 6.74 -8.93 -10.34
C GLY A 71 7.71 -10.11 -10.45
N LEU A 72 8.55 -10.16 -11.48
CA LEU A 72 9.53 -11.23 -11.67
C LEU A 72 10.93 -10.82 -11.20
N THR A 73 11.36 -9.61 -11.54
CA THR A 73 12.72 -9.15 -11.25
C THR A 73 12.83 -8.38 -9.96
N MET A 74 11.70 -7.89 -9.45
CA MET A 74 11.63 -7.01 -8.27
C MET A 74 12.38 -5.69 -8.44
N LEU A 75 12.65 -5.31 -9.69
CA LEU A 75 13.27 -4.02 -10.00
C LEU A 75 12.20 -2.93 -10.11
N PRO A 76 12.51 -1.69 -9.67
CA PRO A 76 11.57 -0.58 -9.77
C PRO A 76 11.13 -0.33 -11.20
N VAL A 77 9.85 0.01 -11.37
CA VAL A 77 9.29 0.37 -12.68
C VAL A 77 8.64 1.74 -12.61
N HIS A 78 8.60 2.43 -13.76
CA HIS A 78 7.95 3.73 -13.90
C HIS A 78 6.66 3.65 -14.72
N GLU A 79 6.40 2.49 -15.32
CA GLU A 79 5.25 2.28 -16.19
C GLU A 79 4.57 0.96 -15.82
N ILE A 80 3.23 0.98 -15.84
CA ILE A 80 2.40 -0.19 -15.54
C ILE A 80 2.01 -0.84 -16.87
N ASN A 81 2.51 -2.06 -17.09
CA ASN A 81 2.25 -2.83 -18.31
C ASN A 81 1.56 -4.17 -18.05
N GLY A 82 1.38 -4.54 -16.80
CA GLY A 82 0.87 -5.83 -16.36
C GLY A 82 1.98 -6.69 -15.75
N GLY A 83 1.65 -7.40 -14.69
CA GLY A 83 2.61 -8.25 -13.99
C GLY A 83 3.44 -7.53 -12.93
N GLU A 84 3.18 -6.25 -12.68
CA GLU A 84 3.88 -5.50 -11.64
C GLU A 84 3.29 -5.79 -10.25
N LEU A 85 4.11 -5.55 -9.23
CA LEU A 85 3.71 -5.58 -7.83
C LEU A 85 3.84 -4.17 -7.26
N VAL A 86 2.78 -3.68 -6.65
CA VAL A 86 2.82 -2.42 -5.91
C VAL A 86 2.79 -2.77 -4.43
N ALA A 87 3.85 -2.41 -3.73
CA ALA A 87 4.05 -2.80 -2.34
C ALA A 87 4.35 -1.59 -1.47
N MET A 88 3.99 -1.71 -0.20
CA MET A 88 4.25 -0.66 0.76
C MET A 88 4.63 -1.23 2.12
N ALA A 89 5.41 -0.47 2.88
CA ALA A 89 5.63 -0.70 4.29
C ALA A 89 5.46 0.63 5.01
N VAL A 90 4.65 0.62 6.05
CA VAL A 90 4.27 1.83 6.80
C VAL A 90 4.32 1.52 8.29
N TYR A 91 4.93 2.42 9.05
CA TYR A 91 4.92 2.34 10.50
C TYR A 91 3.66 3.02 11.04
N ILE A 92 2.92 2.30 11.86
CA ILE A 92 1.83 2.86 12.66
C ILE A 92 2.31 2.82 14.12
N GLY A 93 2.66 3.98 14.65
CA GLY A 93 3.38 4.01 15.92
C GLY A 93 4.73 3.30 15.77
N LYS A 94 4.94 2.24 16.53
CA LYS A 94 6.18 1.44 16.50
C LYS A 94 6.04 0.16 15.65
N THR A 95 4.86 -0.11 15.13
CA THR A 95 4.58 -1.34 14.40
C THR A 95 4.71 -1.14 12.90
N ARG A 96 5.59 -1.91 12.27
CA ARG A 96 5.77 -1.88 10.82
C ARG A 96 4.77 -2.84 10.17
N LEU A 97 3.90 -2.28 9.33
CA LEU A 97 2.90 -3.04 8.60
C LEU A 97 3.23 -3.02 7.11
N ILE A 98 2.93 -4.12 6.43
CA ILE A 98 3.12 -4.23 4.99
C ILE A 98 1.80 -4.57 4.31
N ASP A 99 1.63 -4.10 3.08
CA ASP A 99 0.52 -4.48 2.22
C ASP A 99 0.97 -4.35 0.77
N ASN A 100 0.21 -4.94 -0.15
CA ASN A 100 0.56 -4.91 -1.56
C ASN A 100 -0.64 -5.28 -2.42
N PHE A 101 -0.50 -5.04 -3.72
CA PHE A 101 -1.39 -5.64 -4.72
C PHE A 101 -0.59 -5.93 -5.99
N SER A 102 -1.05 -6.93 -6.74
CA SER A 102 -0.46 -7.29 -8.01
C SER A 102 -1.26 -6.70 -9.16
N VAL A 103 -0.56 -6.24 -10.20
CA VAL A 103 -1.19 -5.79 -11.44
C VAL A 103 -1.28 -7.01 -12.36
N GLU A 104 -2.49 -7.33 -12.79
CA GLU A 104 -2.71 -8.45 -13.70
C GLU A 104 -2.22 -8.08 -15.10
N GLY A 105 -1.50 -9.02 -15.70
CA GLY A 105 -0.95 -8.85 -17.03
C GLY A 105 -1.79 -9.41 -18.13
#